data_ae8d293443b30c35bcef478e86eb8937
#
_entry.id   ae8d293443b30c35bcef478e86eb8937
#
_cell.length_a   1.000
_cell.length_b   1.000
_cell.length_c   1.000
_cell.angle_alpha   90.00
_cell.angle_beta   90.00
_cell.angle_gamma   90.00
#
_symmetry.space_group_name_H-M   'P 1'
#
loop_
_entity.id
_entity.type
_entity.pdbx_description
1 polymer ?
#
loop_
_entity_poly.entity_id
_entity_poly.type
_entity_poly.pdbx_seq_one_letter_code
_entity_poly.pdbx_strand_id
1 'polypeptide(L)'
;MSLSAKDKAAIKAFWDKISTKAEEIGSQALYRMLTVYPQTKTYFTHWTDMSFNSAQLKKHGKTVMSGVEVAVNKIDDLTSGMLSLSELHAYQLRVDPANFKAWISFLLQCPWPSPRSTDKPLCRDQNRDHHTHNLFLRHLKFS
;
A
#
# COMPACT_ATOMS: atom_id res chain seq x y z
N MET A 1 -13.69 -15.91 -2.93
CA MET A 1 -12.96 -16.67 -1.89
C MET A 1 -12.88 -15.84 -0.63
N SER A 2 -13.31 -16.37 0.48
CA SER A 2 -13.17 -15.72 1.78
C SER A 2 -11.78 -16.05 2.39
N LEU A 3 -11.21 -15.07 3.11
CA LEU A 3 -9.99 -15.29 3.89
C LEU A 3 -10.28 -16.25 5.05
N SER A 4 -9.37 -17.20 5.30
CA SER A 4 -9.47 -18.03 6.50
C SER A 4 -9.18 -17.22 7.76
N ALA A 5 -9.61 -17.69 8.92
CA ALA A 5 -9.31 -17.04 10.20
C ALA A 5 -7.80 -16.90 10.43
N LYS A 6 -7.01 -17.88 9.99
CA LYS A 6 -5.54 -17.84 10.04
C LYS A 6 -4.96 -16.74 9.17
N ASP A 7 -5.50 -16.55 7.97
CA ASP A 7 -5.03 -15.50 7.04
C ASP A 7 -5.35 -14.10 7.60
N LYS A 8 -6.55 -13.92 8.14
CA LYS A 8 -6.95 -12.67 8.79
C LYS A 8 -6.06 -12.32 9.98
N ALA A 9 -5.75 -13.30 10.82
CA ALA A 9 -4.84 -13.11 11.95
C ALA A 9 -3.42 -12.75 11.48
N ALA A 10 -2.92 -13.40 10.43
CA ALA A 10 -1.61 -13.10 9.86
C ALA A 10 -1.52 -11.68 9.29
N ILE A 11 -2.57 -11.22 8.59
CA ILE A 11 -2.64 -9.87 8.04
C ILE A 11 -2.67 -8.82 9.16
N LYS A 12 -3.45 -9.03 10.20
CA LYS A 12 -3.50 -8.12 11.36
C LYS A 12 -2.15 -8.06 12.08
N ALA A 13 -1.52 -9.19 12.35
CA ALA A 13 -0.21 -9.26 12.97
C ALA A 13 0.89 -8.59 12.12
N PHE A 14 0.81 -8.71 10.81
CA PHE A 14 1.69 -8.02 9.88
C PHE A 14 1.48 -6.50 9.93
N TRP A 15 0.23 -6.04 9.90
CA TRP A 15 -0.11 -4.62 10.02
C TRP A 15 0.44 -4.01 11.30
N ASP A 16 0.29 -4.69 12.43
CA ASP A 16 0.81 -4.21 13.73
C ASP A 16 2.32 -3.94 13.70
N LYS A 17 3.08 -4.74 12.94
CA LYS A 17 4.53 -4.56 12.80
C LYS A 17 4.90 -3.35 11.94
N ILE A 18 4.11 -3.02 10.94
CA ILE A 18 4.46 -2.00 9.94
C ILE A 18 3.75 -0.67 10.14
N SER A 19 2.68 -0.64 10.91
CA SER A 19 1.84 0.55 11.12
C SER A 19 2.63 1.74 11.67
N THR A 20 3.63 1.50 12.50
CA THR A 20 4.52 2.54 13.03
C THR A 20 5.35 3.26 11.97
N LYS A 21 5.59 2.62 10.82
CA LYS A 21 6.32 3.15 9.67
C LYS A 21 5.44 3.36 8.43
N ALA A 22 4.14 3.39 8.62
CA ALA A 22 3.16 3.49 7.53
C ALA A 22 3.42 4.69 6.60
N GLU A 23 3.70 5.87 7.15
CA GLU A 23 4.01 7.06 6.36
C GLU A 23 5.23 6.88 5.48
N GLU A 24 6.33 6.35 6.03
CA GLU A 24 7.57 6.10 5.30
C GLU A 24 7.35 5.08 4.19
N ILE A 25 6.72 3.97 4.50
CA ILE A 25 6.44 2.89 3.57
C ILE A 25 5.53 3.36 2.44
N GLY A 26 4.44 4.04 2.77
CA GLY A 26 3.49 4.57 1.80
C GLY A 26 4.10 5.61 0.87
N SER A 27 4.92 6.51 1.40
CA SER A 27 5.60 7.53 0.60
C SER A 27 6.66 6.94 -0.32
N GLN A 28 7.42 5.95 0.13
CA GLN A 28 8.41 5.26 -0.71
C GLN A 28 7.73 4.49 -1.86
N ALA A 29 6.66 3.75 -1.58
CA ALA A 29 5.91 3.03 -2.59
C ALA A 29 5.32 3.98 -3.64
N LEU A 30 4.75 5.09 -3.18
CA LEU A 30 4.19 6.12 -4.05
C LEU A 30 5.26 6.79 -4.92
N TYR A 31 6.41 7.14 -4.36
CA TYR A 31 7.54 7.70 -5.10
C TYR A 31 8.02 6.77 -6.21
N ARG A 32 8.16 5.47 -5.90
CA ARG A 32 8.56 4.47 -6.89
C ARG A 32 7.54 4.35 -8.01
N MET A 33 6.25 4.33 -7.69
CA MET A 33 5.19 4.32 -8.70
C MET A 33 5.27 5.53 -9.62
N LEU A 34 5.38 6.74 -9.07
CA LEU A 34 5.50 7.98 -9.86
C LEU A 34 6.76 8.03 -10.73
N THR A 35 7.82 7.34 -10.31
CA THR A 35 9.09 7.28 -11.05
C THR A 35 9.04 6.27 -12.19
N VAL A 36 8.52 5.07 -11.93
CA VAL A 36 8.50 3.96 -12.91
C VAL A 36 7.32 4.10 -13.88
N TYR A 37 6.20 4.64 -13.42
CA TYR A 37 5.00 4.90 -14.22
C TYR A 37 4.69 6.40 -14.25
N PRO A 38 5.46 7.21 -15.01
CA PRO A 38 5.34 8.67 -14.99
C PRO A 38 3.96 9.18 -15.42
N GLN A 39 3.18 8.39 -16.17
CA GLN A 39 1.79 8.70 -16.50
C GLN A 39 0.90 8.83 -15.25
N THR A 40 1.26 8.22 -14.13
CA THR A 40 0.50 8.34 -12.88
C THR A 40 0.60 9.73 -12.25
N LYS A 41 1.59 10.53 -12.66
CA LYS A 41 1.74 11.93 -12.22
C LYS A 41 0.55 12.80 -12.63
N THR A 42 -0.21 12.39 -13.64
CA THR A 42 -1.43 13.11 -14.06
C THR A 42 -2.48 13.24 -12.97
N TYR A 43 -2.51 12.34 -11.99
CA TYR A 43 -3.41 12.42 -10.84
C TYR A 43 -2.96 13.46 -9.80
N PHE A 44 -1.71 13.94 -9.88
CA PHE A 44 -1.06 14.79 -8.90
C PHE A 44 -0.55 16.10 -9.50
N THR A 45 -1.16 16.58 -10.58
CA THR A 45 -0.75 17.82 -11.28
C THR A 45 -0.82 19.07 -10.40
N HIS A 46 -1.61 19.03 -9.32
CA HIS A 46 -1.70 20.08 -8.32
C HIS A 46 -0.53 20.09 -7.31
N TRP A 47 0.37 19.09 -7.37
CA TRP A 47 1.56 19.07 -6.52
C TRP A 47 2.68 19.87 -7.17
N THR A 48 3.30 20.73 -6.37
CA THR A 48 4.44 21.53 -6.78
C THR A 48 5.76 20.78 -6.69
N ASP A 49 5.84 19.77 -5.81
CA ASP A 49 7.04 18.98 -5.57
C ASP A 49 6.69 17.49 -5.43
N MET A 50 7.26 16.68 -6.32
CA MET A 50 7.13 15.21 -6.33
C MET A 50 8.46 14.51 -5.98
N SER A 51 9.41 15.23 -5.40
CA SER A 51 10.70 14.64 -4.99
C SER A 51 10.52 13.65 -3.83
N PHE A 52 11.51 12.78 -3.65
CA PHE A 52 11.45 11.66 -2.69
C PHE A 52 11.04 12.04 -1.27
N ASN A 53 11.44 13.19 -0.78
CA ASN A 53 11.13 13.63 0.59
C ASN A 53 10.14 14.79 0.67
N SER A 54 9.42 15.09 -0.41
CA SER A 54 8.46 16.19 -0.39
C SER A 54 7.37 15.99 0.66
N ALA A 55 6.92 17.09 1.26
CA ALA A 55 5.86 17.07 2.26
C ALA A 55 4.53 16.55 1.66
N GLN A 56 4.26 16.87 0.40
CA GLN A 56 3.07 16.41 -0.32
C GLN A 56 3.08 14.90 -0.51
N LEU A 57 4.22 14.35 -0.89
CA LEU A 57 4.40 12.91 -1.06
C LEU A 57 4.22 12.16 0.27
N LYS A 58 4.83 12.66 1.35
CA LYS A 58 4.70 12.07 2.69
C LYS A 58 3.26 12.11 3.20
N LYS A 59 2.60 13.25 3.07
CA LYS A 59 1.21 13.42 3.48
C LYS A 59 0.30 12.46 2.74
N HIS A 60 0.46 12.33 1.43
CA HIS A 60 -0.36 11.43 0.64
C HIS A 60 -0.03 9.96 0.91
N GLY A 61 1.23 9.61 1.08
CA GLY A 61 1.66 8.28 1.50
C GLY A 61 0.99 7.85 2.81
N LYS A 62 0.96 8.73 3.80
CA LYS A 62 0.21 8.51 5.06
C LYS A 62 -1.28 8.29 4.81
N THR A 63 -1.91 9.13 3.97
CA THR A 63 -3.34 9.02 3.63
C THR A 63 -3.66 7.69 2.96
N VAL A 64 -2.83 7.24 2.03
CA VAL A 64 -3.03 5.95 1.35
C VAL A 64 -2.89 4.78 2.34
N MET A 65 -1.90 4.84 3.23
CA MET A 65 -1.72 3.81 4.25
C MET A 65 -2.84 3.79 5.29
N SER A 66 -3.49 4.93 5.58
CA SER A 66 -4.70 4.92 6.41
C SER A 66 -5.86 4.20 5.73
N GLY A 67 -5.95 4.24 4.41
CA GLY A 67 -6.89 3.40 3.65
C GLY A 67 -6.60 1.90 3.80
N VAL A 68 -5.32 1.51 3.82
CA VAL A 68 -4.91 0.13 4.09
C VAL A 68 -5.30 -0.28 5.52
N GLU A 69 -5.12 0.60 6.50
CA GLU A 69 -5.55 0.38 7.89
C GLU A 69 -7.05 0.12 7.99
N VAL A 70 -7.87 0.91 7.29
CA VAL A 70 -9.32 0.68 7.23
C VAL A 70 -9.62 -0.69 6.65
N ALA A 71 -8.94 -1.11 5.58
CA ALA A 71 -9.11 -2.45 5.00
C ALA A 71 -8.75 -3.56 5.99
N VAL A 72 -7.67 -3.41 6.75
CA VAL A 72 -7.26 -4.39 7.77
C VAL A 72 -8.28 -4.46 8.90
N ASN A 73 -8.79 -3.32 9.36
CA ASN A 73 -9.80 -3.26 10.42
C ASN A 73 -11.17 -3.80 9.97
N LYS A 74 -11.50 -3.69 8.69
CA LYS A 74 -12.74 -4.18 8.07
C LYS A 74 -12.55 -5.50 7.32
N ILE A 75 -11.54 -6.28 7.70
CA ILE A 75 -11.15 -7.51 6.98
C ILE A 75 -12.25 -8.57 6.95
N ASP A 76 -13.22 -8.50 7.85
CA ASP A 76 -14.36 -9.41 7.89
C ASP A 76 -15.47 -9.00 6.93
N ASP A 77 -15.54 -7.72 6.54
CA ASP A 77 -16.48 -7.19 5.55
C ASP A 77 -15.81 -6.09 4.71
N LEU A 78 -14.89 -6.50 3.83
CA LEU A 78 -14.13 -5.60 2.96
C LEU A 78 -15.02 -4.86 1.96
N THR A 79 -16.05 -5.51 1.45
CA THR A 79 -16.93 -4.91 0.43
C THR A 79 -17.61 -3.68 0.99
N SER A 80 -18.26 -3.78 2.14
CA SER A 80 -18.90 -2.66 2.80
C SER A 80 -17.89 -1.64 3.34
N GLY A 81 -16.81 -2.13 3.97
CA GLY A 81 -15.79 -1.29 4.59
C GLY A 81 -15.00 -0.42 3.61
N MET A 82 -14.86 -0.86 2.35
CA MET A 82 -14.10 -0.15 1.32
C MET A 82 -14.96 0.54 0.25
N LEU A 83 -16.29 0.45 0.36
CA LEU A 83 -17.20 0.95 -0.67
C LEU A 83 -16.99 2.44 -0.97
N SER A 84 -16.95 3.28 0.04
CA SER A 84 -16.77 4.73 -0.12
C SER A 84 -15.43 5.09 -0.76
N LEU A 85 -14.34 4.39 -0.39
CA LEU A 85 -13.03 4.59 -1.01
C LEU A 85 -13.01 4.10 -2.46
N SER A 86 -13.68 2.99 -2.75
CA SER A 86 -13.80 2.46 -4.11
C SER A 86 -14.55 3.43 -5.01
N GLU A 87 -15.68 3.95 -4.54
CA GLU A 87 -16.48 4.94 -5.27
C GLU A 87 -15.71 6.25 -5.52
N LEU A 88 -14.98 6.74 -4.50
CA LEU A 88 -14.14 7.92 -4.63
C LEU A 88 -13.12 7.75 -5.76
N HIS A 89 -12.40 6.63 -5.78
CA HIS A 89 -11.37 6.38 -6.79
C HIS A 89 -11.95 6.12 -8.19
N ALA A 90 -13.07 5.39 -8.27
CA ALA A 90 -13.69 5.06 -9.56
C ALA A 90 -14.38 6.26 -10.21
N TYR A 91 -15.17 7.00 -9.46
CA TYR A 91 -16.07 8.02 -10.03
C TYR A 91 -15.54 9.44 -9.93
N GLN A 92 -14.87 9.80 -8.83
CA GLN A 92 -14.38 11.17 -8.63
C GLN A 92 -12.94 11.32 -9.13
N LEU A 93 -12.04 10.43 -8.73
CA LEU A 93 -10.63 10.50 -9.12
C LEU A 93 -10.36 9.82 -10.45
N ARG A 94 -11.24 8.93 -10.89
CA ARG A 94 -11.14 8.17 -12.15
C ARG A 94 -9.78 7.49 -12.33
N VAL A 95 -9.33 6.86 -11.27
CA VAL A 95 -8.04 6.16 -11.24
C VAL A 95 -8.16 4.83 -11.97
N ASP A 96 -7.26 4.58 -12.91
CA ASP A 96 -7.20 3.28 -13.60
C ASP A 96 -6.86 2.18 -12.58
N PRO A 97 -7.65 1.09 -12.50
CA PRO A 97 -7.39 -0.04 -11.62
C PRO A 97 -5.97 -0.64 -11.75
N ALA A 98 -5.35 -0.53 -12.94
CA ALA A 98 -3.98 -0.98 -13.16
C ALA A 98 -2.96 -0.24 -12.26
N ASN A 99 -3.23 1.03 -11.94
CA ASN A 99 -2.35 1.83 -11.08
C ASN A 99 -2.39 1.38 -9.61
N PHE A 100 -3.50 0.82 -9.15
CA PHE A 100 -3.57 0.18 -7.83
C PHE A 100 -2.67 -1.05 -7.76
N LYS A 101 -2.68 -1.87 -8.80
CA LYS A 101 -1.80 -3.05 -8.88
C LYS A 101 -0.33 -2.63 -8.87
N ALA A 102 0.02 -1.58 -9.61
CA ALA A 102 1.36 -1.03 -9.62
C ALA A 102 1.77 -0.52 -8.23
N TRP A 103 0.94 0.28 -7.57
CA TRP A 103 1.24 0.81 -6.23
C TRP A 103 1.40 -0.30 -5.20
N ILE A 104 0.51 -1.27 -5.18
CA ILE A 104 0.58 -2.42 -4.29
C ILE A 104 1.86 -3.22 -4.54
N SER A 105 2.25 -3.44 -5.79
CA SER A 105 3.50 -4.11 -6.14
C SER A 105 4.71 -3.39 -5.53
N PHE A 106 4.75 -2.05 -5.59
CA PHE A 106 5.83 -1.28 -4.95
C PHE A 106 5.76 -1.26 -3.43
N LEU A 107 4.56 -1.22 -2.86
CA LEU A 107 4.35 -1.34 -1.43
C LEU A 107 4.98 -2.63 -0.88
N LEU A 108 4.85 -3.71 -1.63
CA LEU A 108 5.35 -5.02 -1.26
C LEU A 108 6.85 -5.19 -1.50
N GLN A 109 7.44 -4.39 -2.39
CA GLN A 109 8.88 -4.36 -2.66
C GLN A 109 9.63 -3.38 -1.74
N CYS A 110 8.92 -2.60 -0.91
CA CYS A 110 9.57 -1.78 0.10
C CYS A 110 10.37 -2.68 1.05
N PRO A 111 11.63 -2.33 1.36
CA PRO A 111 12.39 -3.06 2.36
C PRO A 111 11.71 -2.85 3.72
N TRP A 112 11.01 -3.87 4.17
CA TRP A 112 10.40 -3.90 5.50
C TRP A 112 11.51 -3.88 6.55
N PRO A 113 11.36 -3.12 7.62
CA PRO A 113 12.33 -3.14 8.69
C PRO A 113 12.40 -4.55 9.26
N SER A 114 13.52 -5.22 9.01
CA SER A 114 13.85 -6.44 9.72
C SER A 114 14.03 -6.12 11.21
N PRO A 115 13.55 -6.96 12.14
CA PRO A 115 13.77 -6.75 13.56
C PRO A 115 15.24 -6.75 13.99
N ARG A 116 16.19 -6.94 13.08
CA ARG A 116 17.63 -7.16 13.36
C ARG A 116 18.58 -6.36 12.49
N SER A 117 18.21 -5.25 11.90
CA SER A 117 19.16 -4.51 11.07
C SER A 117 19.12 -3.02 11.39
N THR A 118 20.12 -2.59 12.14
CA THR A 118 20.68 -1.26 12.10
C THR A 118 21.38 -1.09 10.74
N ASP A 119 20.93 -0.10 9.94
CA ASP A 119 21.68 0.53 8.87
C ASP A 119 22.14 -0.31 7.66
N LYS A 120 21.21 -0.92 6.88
CA LYS A 120 21.53 -1.21 5.47
C LYS A 120 20.24 -1.29 4.62
N PRO A 121 20.23 -0.74 3.37
CA PRO A 121 19.11 -0.92 2.46
C PRO A 121 19.03 -2.38 2.04
N LEU A 122 18.00 -3.08 2.50
CA LEU A 122 17.78 -4.51 2.23
C LEU A 122 17.20 -4.73 0.84
N CYS A 123 18.12 -4.86 -0.11
CA CYS A 123 17.85 -5.51 -1.38
C CYS A 123 18.37 -6.95 -1.35
N ARG A 124 17.92 -7.80 -0.42
CA ARG A 124 18.18 -9.26 -0.45
C ARG A 124 17.49 -9.98 0.69
N ASP A 125 16.24 -10.37 0.49
CA ASP A 125 15.71 -11.67 0.89
C ASP A 125 14.26 -11.79 0.39
N GLN A 126 14.14 -12.27 -0.84
CA GLN A 126 12.85 -12.42 -1.54
C GLN A 126 12.10 -13.71 -1.17
N ASN A 127 12.48 -14.43 -0.12
CA ASN A 127 12.02 -15.82 -0.05
C ASN A 127 11.28 -16.26 1.22
N ARG A 128 10.93 -15.39 2.16
CA ARG A 128 10.28 -15.85 3.39
C ARG A 128 8.83 -15.39 3.65
N ASP A 129 8.37 -14.33 3.00
CA ASP A 129 7.04 -13.77 3.28
C ASP A 129 6.07 -13.78 2.07
N HIS A 130 6.39 -14.56 1.04
CA HIS A 130 5.57 -14.63 -0.19
C HIS A 130 4.13 -15.10 0.05
N HIS A 131 3.86 -15.85 1.11
CA HIS A 131 2.52 -16.39 1.35
C HIS A 131 1.56 -15.33 1.88
N THR A 132 1.95 -14.61 2.92
CA THR A 132 1.16 -13.52 3.52
C THR A 132 0.97 -12.36 2.54
N HIS A 133 1.98 -12.09 1.77
CA HIS A 133 2.08 -11.15 0.69
C HIS A 133 1.05 -11.42 -0.43
N ASN A 134 1.02 -12.64 -0.95
CA ASN A 134 0.07 -13.03 -2.00
C ASN A 134 -1.38 -13.03 -1.51
N LEU A 135 -1.62 -13.31 -0.23
CA LEU A 135 -2.95 -13.27 0.35
C LEU A 135 -3.51 -11.84 0.40
N PHE A 136 -2.68 -10.87 0.81
CA PHE A 136 -3.07 -9.46 0.84
C PHE A 136 -3.41 -8.93 -0.56
N LEU A 137 -2.61 -9.31 -1.58
CA LEU A 137 -2.85 -8.93 -2.98
C LEU A 137 -4.12 -9.51 -3.57
N ARG A 138 -4.44 -10.76 -3.25
CA ARG A 138 -5.60 -11.43 -3.83
C ARG A 138 -6.94 -10.84 -3.36
N HIS A 139 -6.95 -10.20 -2.21
CA HIS A 139 -8.17 -9.69 -1.58
C HIS A 139 -8.34 -8.16 -1.67
N LEU A 140 -7.27 -7.41 -2.01
CA LEU A 140 -7.37 -6.02 -2.42
C LEU A 140 -7.71 -5.86 -3.91
N LYS A 141 -8.07 -6.93 -4.61
CA LYS A 141 -8.66 -6.84 -5.94
C LYS A 141 -10.02 -6.17 -5.80
N PHE A 142 -10.03 -4.88 -6.04
CA PHE A 142 -11.25 -4.16 -6.39
C PHE A 142 -11.83 -4.82 -7.66
N SER A 143 -12.93 -5.49 -7.48
CA SER A 143 -13.76 -5.99 -8.58
C SER A 143 -14.35 -4.81 -9.30
#